data_7400ed09934af2e282dd9fe02ce1ad27
#
_entry.id   7400ed09934af2e282dd9fe02ce1ad27
#
_cell.length_a   1.000
_cell.length_b   1.000
_cell.length_c   1.000
_cell.angle_alpha   90.00
_cell.angle_beta   90.00
_cell.angle_gamma   90.00
#
_symmetry.space_group_name_H-M   'P 1'
#
loop_
_entity.id
_entity.type
_entity.pdbx_description
1 polymer ?
#
loop_
_entity_poly.entity_id
_entity_poly.type
_entity_poly.pdbx_seq_one_letter_code
_entity_poly.pdbx_strand_id
1 'polypeptide(L)'
;MKVFARQTLLVCLFAGSCFAAAPAPDPAKPGEELFRLSDVSGHYGGYLTIGQRSEPKTLNPVTSTDAVSREVIGRLMGDLIEINRSSQQTEPALAKSWKISPDGRTFTLQLRKGIRFSDGHPFDAEDVVFSFTVYMDEAIDSPQRDLLIIDGKPIQVTKLDQYTVRFALPRPYAAAERLFDGLAMLPKHLLEKPYREGHFAQAWSLNTPSAGIAGLGPFRLKQYLPGQRIVLERNPYYWKVDRENQRLPYLDELVFLFVGTEDAQVMRFEAGETDVISRLISENYNLLAREKSRDGSQLADMGPSLEYNFLLFNLNDLGGKKLDEVAGKQVWFRDLKFRQAISAAVDRASIVRLVYGTRGAPLWGNVGPGNKLWINQSIPHPPQSLETARQLLKSAGYSWNSSGQLLDPAHKLVEFSIITSSSNTQRMKMATLLQDDLSHLGMQVHVVPLEFRALIDRVFQSFDYDAAVMGLGGGDADPNPEMNVWAATGTSHLWHLGETQPATNWERELDQLMQQQMVTLDYAKRKQLYDRAQGIIAENLPFIFLGTPNILAGASARVGNFHPAILDPYTLWNADELYVRGPATERAGTR
;
A
#
# COMPACT_ATOMS: atom_id res chain seq x y z
N MET A 1 7.32 23.59 -72.05
CA MET A 1 6.14 23.15 -71.31
C MET A 1 6.47 23.14 -69.83
N LYS A 2 5.99 24.14 -69.11
CA LYS A 2 6.24 24.30 -67.66
C LYS A 2 4.99 23.77 -66.93
N VAL A 3 5.16 22.73 -66.11
CA VAL A 3 4.10 22.20 -65.23
C VAL A 3 4.24 22.90 -63.89
N PHE A 4 3.23 23.68 -63.50
CA PHE A 4 3.09 24.29 -62.18
C PHE A 4 2.46 23.27 -61.23
N ALA A 5 3.18 22.87 -60.19
CA ALA A 5 2.62 22.13 -59.06
C ALA A 5 1.99 23.13 -58.09
N ARG A 6 0.69 23.04 -57.87
CA ARG A 6 -0.03 23.76 -56.78
C ARG A 6 0.15 22.99 -55.48
N GLN A 7 0.88 23.56 -54.54
CA GLN A 7 0.87 23.15 -53.13
C GLN A 7 -0.39 23.68 -52.47
N THR A 8 -1.25 22.76 -52.04
CA THR A 8 -2.42 23.07 -51.20
C THR A 8 -1.97 23.12 -49.74
N LEU A 9 -1.96 24.30 -49.16
CA LEU A 9 -1.63 24.53 -47.77
C LEU A 9 -2.86 24.10 -46.91
N LEU A 10 -2.75 22.97 -46.20
CA LEU A 10 -3.76 22.50 -45.27
C LEU A 10 -3.57 23.26 -43.95
N VAL A 11 -4.39 24.27 -43.70
CA VAL A 11 -4.42 25.00 -42.43
C VAL A 11 -5.19 24.13 -41.43
N CYS A 12 -4.49 23.42 -40.56
CA CYS A 12 -5.07 22.79 -39.39
C CYS A 12 -5.48 23.89 -38.39
N LEU A 13 -6.76 24.20 -38.30
CA LEU A 13 -7.31 24.96 -37.20
C LEU A 13 -7.21 24.11 -35.92
N PHE A 14 -6.22 24.38 -35.09
CA PHE A 14 -6.22 23.92 -33.71
C PHE A 14 -7.31 24.68 -32.95
N ALA A 15 -8.41 23.99 -32.67
CA ALA A 15 -9.39 24.47 -31.70
C ALA A 15 -8.69 24.52 -30.32
N GLY A 16 -8.33 25.72 -29.89
CA GLY A 16 -7.88 25.96 -28.52
C GLY A 16 -8.99 25.49 -27.55
N SER A 17 -8.72 24.42 -26.84
CA SER A 17 -9.58 24.00 -25.74
C SER A 17 -9.56 25.11 -24.70
N CYS A 18 -10.58 25.94 -24.64
CA CYS A 18 -10.83 26.80 -23.50
C CYS A 18 -10.99 25.89 -22.29
N PHE A 19 -9.97 25.81 -21.43
CA PHE A 19 -10.12 25.24 -20.10
C PHE A 19 -11.11 26.14 -19.36
N ALA A 20 -12.34 25.67 -19.17
CA ALA A 20 -13.26 26.31 -18.27
C ALA A 20 -12.62 26.33 -16.89
N ALA A 21 -12.55 27.50 -16.25
CA ALA A 21 -12.03 27.62 -14.90
C ALA A 21 -12.79 26.67 -13.96
N ALA A 22 -12.07 26.05 -13.03
CA ALA A 22 -12.70 25.21 -12.03
C ALA A 22 -13.73 26.04 -11.23
N PRO A 23 -14.77 25.40 -10.69
CA PRO A 23 -15.76 26.09 -9.88
C PRO A 23 -15.07 26.77 -8.69
N ALA A 24 -15.44 28.01 -8.41
CA ALA A 24 -14.97 28.70 -7.22
C ALA A 24 -15.41 27.90 -5.97
N PRO A 25 -14.60 27.90 -4.89
CA PRO A 25 -15.01 27.29 -3.64
C PRO A 25 -16.30 27.91 -3.13
N ASP A 26 -17.24 27.08 -2.65
CA ASP A 26 -18.45 27.57 -2.00
C ASP A 26 -18.04 28.23 -0.66
N PRO A 27 -18.41 29.49 -0.39
CA PRO A 27 -18.07 30.13 0.88
C PRO A 27 -18.57 29.29 2.07
N ALA A 28 -17.77 29.24 3.14
CA ALA A 28 -18.19 28.60 4.38
C ALA A 28 -19.50 29.23 4.89
N LYS A 29 -20.50 28.39 5.20
CA LYS A 29 -21.82 28.84 5.65
C LYS A 29 -21.95 28.76 7.17
N PRO A 30 -22.74 29.60 7.79
CA PRO A 30 -23.06 29.44 9.21
C PRO A 30 -23.63 28.05 9.50
N GLY A 31 -23.08 27.37 10.51
CA GLY A 31 -23.50 26.02 10.91
C GLY A 31 -22.74 24.87 10.24
N GLU A 32 -21.84 25.13 9.29
CA GLU A 32 -20.91 24.13 8.78
C GLU A 32 -19.76 23.92 9.78
N GLU A 33 -19.53 22.64 10.17
CA GLU A 33 -18.43 22.26 11.06
C GLU A 33 -17.23 21.80 10.25
N LEU A 34 -16.53 22.76 9.64
CA LEU A 34 -15.36 22.48 8.79
C LEU A 34 -14.14 22.09 9.64
N PHE A 35 -13.26 21.26 9.08
CA PHE A 35 -11.99 20.91 9.70
C PHE A 35 -10.92 21.94 9.32
N ARG A 36 -10.31 22.57 10.32
CA ARG A 36 -9.31 23.62 10.11
C ARG A 36 -7.90 23.06 10.24
N LEU A 37 -7.10 23.24 9.21
CA LEU A 37 -5.66 22.94 9.20
C LEU A 37 -4.89 24.21 9.62
N SER A 38 -4.32 24.20 10.82
CA SER A 38 -3.70 25.40 11.45
C SER A 38 -2.43 25.87 10.76
N ASP A 39 -1.69 24.94 10.13
CA ASP A 39 -0.35 25.16 9.59
C ASP A 39 -0.31 25.25 8.06
N VAL A 40 -1.47 25.14 7.41
CA VAL A 40 -1.58 25.11 5.96
C VAL A 40 -1.93 26.49 5.42
N SER A 41 -1.22 26.92 4.38
CA SER A 41 -1.54 28.09 3.56
C SER A 41 -1.07 27.87 2.13
N GLY A 42 -1.78 28.48 1.17
CA GLY A 42 -1.47 28.36 -0.26
C GLY A 42 -2.25 29.37 -1.10
N HIS A 43 -2.25 29.16 -2.41
CA HIS A 43 -2.93 30.02 -3.37
C HIS A 43 -3.81 29.19 -4.28
N TYR A 44 -5.01 29.69 -4.57
CA TYR A 44 -5.89 29.06 -5.54
C TYR A 44 -5.37 29.15 -6.97
N GLY A 45 -5.65 28.12 -7.73
CA GLY A 45 -5.47 28.10 -9.16
C GLY A 45 -4.46 27.07 -9.67
N GLY A 46 -4.51 26.87 -10.97
CA GLY A 46 -3.61 25.99 -11.67
C GLY A 46 -3.91 24.50 -11.51
N TYR A 47 -3.05 23.69 -12.09
CA TYR A 47 -3.18 22.24 -12.09
C TYR A 47 -1.84 21.57 -11.83
N LEU A 48 -1.89 20.33 -11.33
CA LEU A 48 -0.74 19.43 -11.25
C LEU A 48 -1.01 18.16 -12.06
N THR A 49 0.03 17.67 -12.71
CA THR A 49 -0.01 16.43 -13.48
C THR A 49 0.87 15.38 -12.82
N ILE A 50 0.33 14.17 -12.66
CA ILE A 50 0.97 13.05 -12.00
C ILE A 50 1.05 11.88 -12.97
N GLY A 51 2.24 11.27 -13.11
CA GLY A 51 2.42 10.06 -13.88
C GLY A 51 1.88 8.85 -13.12
N GLN A 52 0.97 8.08 -13.71
CA GLN A 52 0.42 6.85 -13.16
C GLN A 52 0.72 5.67 -14.08
N ARG A 53 1.13 4.51 -13.52
CA ARG A 53 1.65 3.37 -14.31
C ARG A 53 0.64 2.72 -15.25
N SER A 54 -0.63 2.81 -14.93
CA SER A 54 -1.71 2.27 -15.75
C SER A 54 -3.01 3.04 -15.54
N GLU A 55 -3.98 2.71 -16.35
CA GLU A 55 -5.34 3.16 -16.21
C GLU A 55 -6.00 2.48 -14.99
N PRO A 56 -6.84 3.19 -14.20
CA PRO A 56 -7.65 2.57 -13.17
C PRO A 56 -8.61 1.54 -13.79
N LYS A 57 -8.99 0.54 -13.01
CA LYS A 57 -9.99 -0.46 -13.46
C LYS A 57 -11.42 -0.03 -13.16
N THR A 58 -11.59 0.76 -12.11
CA THR A 58 -12.89 1.21 -11.62
C THR A 58 -12.75 2.51 -10.83
N LEU A 59 -13.84 3.25 -10.68
CA LEU A 59 -13.97 4.37 -9.72
C LEU A 59 -14.85 3.99 -8.51
N ASN A 60 -15.27 2.71 -8.43
CA ASN A 60 -16.06 2.20 -7.31
C ASN A 60 -15.16 1.83 -6.12
N PRO A 61 -15.25 2.53 -4.97
CA PRO A 61 -14.39 2.29 -3.83
C PRO A 61 -14.61 0.92 -3.17
N VAL A 62 -15.79 0.35 -3.30
CA VAL A 62 -16.18 -0.91 -2.62
C VAL A 62 -15.62 -2.13 -3.35
N THR A 63 -15.49 -2.07 -4.67
CA THR A 63 -15.04 -3.20 -5.51
C THR A 63 -13.60 -3.05 -6.00
N SER A 64 -12.93 -1.95 -5.67
CA SER A 64 -11.55 -1.68 -6.11
C SER A 64 -10.55 -2.60 -5.39
N THR A 65 -9.75 -3.34 -6.18
CA THR A 65 -8.71 -4.25 -5.68
C THR A 65 -7.28 -3.79 -5.98
N ASP A 66 -7.10 -2.76 -6.82
CA ASP A 66 -5.77 -2.33 -7.27
C ASP A 66 -5.39 -0.93 -6.77
N ALA A 67 -4.09 -0.71 -6.59
CA ALA A 67 -3.54 0.54 -6.05
C ALA A 67 -3.80 1.75 -6.97
N VAL A 68 -3.80 1.53 -8.29
CA VAL A 68 -3.99 2.60 -9.28
C VAL A 68 -5.40 3.18 -9.20
N SER A 69 -6.42 2.30 -9.12
CA SER A 69 -7.81 2.71 -8.87
C SER A 69 -7.95 3.42 -7.52
N ARG A 70 -7.37 2.87 -6.45
CA ARG A 70 -7.44 3.47 -5.10
C ARG A 70 -6.78 4.85 -5.02
N GLU A 71 -5.71 5.09 -5.78
CA GLU A 71 -5.05 6.39 -5.81
C GLU A 71 -5.97 7.49 -6.35
N VAL A 72 -6.71 7.22 -7.41
CA VAL A 72 -7.71 8.16 -7.96
C VAL A 72 -8.92 8.27 -7.03
N ILE A 73 -9.49 7.14 -6.60
CA ILE A 73 -10.67 7.06 -5.72
C ILE A 73 -10.45 7.85 -4.43
N GLY A 74 -9.28 7.73 -3.80
CA GLY A 74 -8.95 8.46 -2.58
C GLY A 74 -8.91 9.98 -2.73
N ARG A 75 -8.92 10.51 -3.95
CA ARG A 75 -9.06 11.98 -4.21
C ARG A 75 -10.52 12.37 -4.36
N LEU A 76 -11.39 11.41 -4.65
CA LEU A 76 -12.83 11.64 -4.84
C LEU A 76 -13.63 11.42 -3.56
N MET A 77 -13.18 10.52 -2.68
CA MET A 77 -13.92 10.01 -1.53
C MET A 77 -13.41 10.59 -0.21
N GLY A 78 -14.17 10.40 0.86
CA GLY A 78 -13.78 10.78 2.21
C GLY A 78 -14.15 9.70 3.21
N ASP A 79 -13.37 9.61 4.28
CA ASP A 79 -13.43 8.61 5.32
C ASP A 79 -13.97 9.20 6.63
N LEU A 80 -14.45 8.37 7.55
CA LEU A 80 -14.94 8.83 8.86
C LEU A 80 -13.80 9.29 9.76
N ILE A 81 -12.72 8.56 9.79
CA ILE A 81 -11.48 8.84 10.51
C ILE A 81 -10.36 8.64 9.50
N GLU A 82 -9.37 9.49 9.49
CA GLU A 82 -8.19 9.38 8.61
C GLU A 82 -6.95 9.01 9.42
N ILE A 83 -6.02 8.31 8.79
CA ILE A 83 -4.68 8.13 9.32
C ILE A 83 -3.78 9.23 8.73
N ASN A 84 -3.19 10.07 9.59
CA ASN A 84 -2.17 11.00 9.16
C ASN A 84 -0.92 10.21 8.70
N ARG A 85 -0.59 10.32 7.42
CA ARG A 85 0.47 9.49 6.81
C ARG A 85 1.87 9.86 7.31
N SER A 86 2.05 11.05 7.86
CA SER A 86 3.33 11.50 8.43
C SER A 86 3.52 11.03 9.87
N SER A 87 2.50 11.22 10.74
CA SER A 87 2.54 10.82 12.16
C SER A 87 2.19 9.35 12.39
N GLN A 88 1.51 8.69 11.43
CA GLN A 88 0.96 7.33 11.50
C GLN A 88 -0.17 7.19 12.55
N GLN A 89 -0.73 8.29 13.02
CA GLN A 89 -1.80 8.35 14.03
C GLN A 89 -3.15 8.59 13.37
N THR A 90 -4.23 8.17 14.04
CA THR A 90 -5.60 8.46 13.62
C THR A 90 -5.97 9.91 13.94
N GLU A 91 -6.69 10.56 13.02
CA GLU A 91 -7.15 11.93 13.13
C GLU A 91 -8.64 12.05 12.78
N PRO A 92 -9.37 13.02 13.38
CA PRO A 92 -10.75 13.31 13.01
C PRO A 92 -10.88 13.72 11.54
N ALA A 93 -11.79 13.07 10.80
CA ALA A 93 -12.14 13.43 9.44
C ALA A 93 -13.62 13.82 9.32
N LEU A 94 -14.46 13.06 8.61
CA LEU A 94 -15.91 13.30 8.57
C LEU A 94 -16.58 13.13 9.93
N ALA A 95 -16.04 12.24 10.78
CA ALA A 95 -16.33 12.23 12.20
C ALA A 95 -15.43 13.24 12.93
N LYS A 96 -16.03 14.24 13.57
CA LYS A 96 -15.27 15.27 14.32
C LYS A 96 -14.73 14.77 15.66
N SER A 97 -15.32 13.70 16.21
CA SER A 97 -14.90 13.05 17.44
C SER A 97 -15.58 11.69 17.58
N TRP A 98 -15.03 10.85 18.47
CA TRP A 98 -15.63 9.57 18.82
C TRP A 98 -15.43 9.25 20.29
N LYS A 99 -16.26 8.34 20.80
CA LYS A 99 -16.15 7.78 22.15
C LYS A 99 -16.14 6.27 22.06
N ILE A 100 -15.24 5.66 22.82
CA ILE A 100 -15.12 4.21 22.94
C ILE A 100 -15.71 3.82 24.31
N SER A 101 -16.56 2.80 24.36
CA SER A 101 -17.05 2.25 25.63
C SER A 101 -15.91 1.61 26.43
N PRO A 102 -16.01 1.53 27.77
CA PRO A 102 -14.96 0.96 28.63
C PRO A 102 -14.60 -0.50 28.28
N ASP A 103 -15.54 -1.25 27.72
CA ASP A 103 -15.34 -2.63 27.27
C ASP A 103 -14.76 -2.73 25.85
N GLY A 104 -14.48 -1.58 25.17
CA GLY A 104 -13.89 -1.53 23.84
C GLY A 104 -14.76 -2.06 22.70
N ARG A 105 -16.06 -2.30 22.95
CA ARG A 105 -16.97 -2.91 21.96
C ARG A 105 -17.88 -1.92 21.24
N THR A 106 -18.00 -0.71 21.75
CA THR A 106 -18.91 0.29 21.16
C THR A 106 -18.14 1.56 20.83
N PHE A 107 -18.26 1.99 19.59
CA PHE A 107 -17.75 3.28 19.11
C PHE A 107 -18.95 4.16 18.77
N THR A 108 -18.99 5.36 19.33
CA THR A 108 -20.01 6.35 19.00
C THR A 108 -19.33 7.53 18.35
N LEU A 109 -19.55 7.71 17.05
CA LEU A 109 -18.97 8.75 16.23
C LEU A 109 -19.94 9.94 16.12
N GLN A 110 -19.39 11.15 16.27
CA GLN A 110 -20.08 12.41 16.03
C GLN A 110 -19.66 12.96 14.67
N LEU A 111 -20.58 12.97 13.71
CA LEU A 111 -20.33 13.50 12.37
C LEU A 111 -20.28 15.04 12.39
N ARG A 112 -19.51 15.61 11.45
CA ARG A 112 -19.53 17.07 11.20
C ARG A 112 -20.86 17.46 10.58
N LYS A 113 -21.43 18.57 11.03
CA LYS A 113 -22.68 19.11 10.47
C LYS A 113 -22.40 19.98 9.23
N GLY A 114 -23.35 20.01 8.32
CA GLY A 114 -23.31 20.87 7.13
C GLY A 114 -22.39 20.38 6.01
N ILE A 115 -21.78 19.20 6.13
CA ILE A 115 -20.95 18.61 5.10
C ILE A 115 -21.82 18.17 3.91
N ARG A 116 -21.27 18.28 2.70
CA ARG A 116 -21.94 17.90 1.45
C ARG A 116 -21.04 17.09 0.54
N PHE A 117 -21.67 16.21 -0.22
CA PHE A 117 -21.04 15.57 -1.37
C PHE A 117 -20.70 16.58 -2.46
N SER A 118 -19.85 16.20 -3.40
CA SER A 118 -19.36 17.06 -4.47
C SER A 118 -20.43 17.52 -5.48
N ASP A 119 -21.62 16.94 -5.44
CA ASP A 119 -22.83 17.36 -6.16
C ASP A 119 -23.72 18.33 -5.34
N GLY A 120 -23.34 18.60 -4.09
CA GLY A 120 -24.04 19.49 -3.18
C GLY A 120 -25.08 18.82 -2.27
N HIS A 121 -25.32 17.49 -2.41
CA HIS A 121 -26.23 16.75 -1.55
C HIS A 121 -25.67 16.68 -0.11
N PRO A 122 -26.51 16.88 0.94
CA PRO A 122 -26.06 16.77 2.33
C PRO A 122 -25.54 15.36 2.67
N PHE A 123 -24.50 15.29 3.50
CA PHE A 123 -24.00 14.07 4.11
C PHE A 123 -24.52 13.93 5.54
N ASP A 124 -25.02 12.73 5.87
CA ASP A 124 -25.47 12.43 7.24
C ASP A 124 -25.29 10.95 7.63
N ALA A 125 -25.83 10.58 8.79
CA ALA A 125 -25.72 9.22 9.34
C ALA A 125 -26.39 8.13 8.48
N GLU A 126 -27.31 8.48 7.59
CA GLU A 126 -27.91 7.48 6.68
C GLU A 126 -26.94 7.03 5.60
N ASP A 127 -26.10 7.95 5.10
CA ASP A 127 -25.03 7.59 4.16
C ASP A 127 -24.01 6.66 4.80
N VAL A 128 -23.69 6.89 6.09
CA VAL A 128 -22.79 6.00 6.84
C VAL A 128 -23.39 4.61 6.97
N VAL A 129 -24.65 4.49 7.45
CA VAL A 129 -25.32 3.18 7.58
C VAL A 129 -25.41 2.47 6.23
N PHE A 130 -25.76 3.20 5.17
CA PHE A 130 -25.80 2.65 3.81
C PHE A 130 -24.43 2.14 3.37
N SER A 131 -23.36 2.93 3.56
CA SER A 131 -22.00 2.55 3.19
C SER A 131 -21.60 1.22 3.81
N PHE A 132 -21.75 1.08 5.13
CA PHE A 132 -21.41 -0.16 5.82
C PHE A 132 -22.33 -1.33 5.46
N THR A 133 -23.60 -1.08 5.13
CA THR A 133 -24.49 -2.12 4.59
C THR A 133 -23.93 -2.70 3.30
N VAL A 134 -23.49 -1.85 2.39
CA VAL A 134 -22.91 -2.26 1.09
C VAL A 134 -21.57 -2.97 1.28
N TYR A 135 -20.66 -2.44 2.11
CA TYR A 135 -19.35 -3.08 2.35
C TYR A 135 -19.47 -4.48 2.96
N MET A 136 -20.49 -4.72 3.79
CA MET A 136 -20.70 -6.01 4.47
C MET A 136 -21.54 -7.01 3.65
N ASP A 137 -22.14 -6.59 2.54
CA ASP A 137 -22.97 -7.46 1.70
C ASP A 137 -22.11 -8.50 0.96
N GLU A 138 -22.40 -9.79 1.19
CA GLU A 138 -21.71 -10.90 0.53
C GLU A 138 -21.86 -10.89 -0.98
N ALA A 139 -23.00 -10.42 -1.49
CA ALA A 139 -23.26 -10.36 -2.93
C ALA A 139 -22.40 -9.33 -3.66
N ILE A 140 -21.83 -8.34 -2.94
CA ILE A 140 -20.92 -7.33 -3.51
C ILE A 140 -19.48 -7.81 -3.53
N ASP A 141 -19.10 -8.73 -2.62
CA ASP A 141 -17.75 -9.31 -2.52
C ASP A 141 -16.65 -8.23 -2.38
N SER A 142 -16.88 -7.30 -1.45
CA SER A 142 -15.91 -6.23 -1.19
C SER A 142 -14.62 -6.77 -0.57
N PRO A 143 -13.43 -6.40 -1.08
CA PRO A 143 -12.15 -6.78 -0.47
C PRO A 143 -11.97 -6.21 0.95
N GLN A 144 -12.74 -5.19 1.35
CA GLN A 144 -12.74 -4.63 2.70
C GLN A 144 -13.71 -5.35 3.65
N ARG A 145 -14.55 -6.25 3.16
CA ARG A 145 -15.58 -6.94 3.96
C ARG A 145 -14.98 -7.68 5.15
N ASP A 146 -13.89 -8.38 4.94
CA ASP A 146 -13.25 -9.19 5.99
C ASP A 146 -12.75 -8.35 7.18
N LEU A 147 -12.43 -7.07 6.96
CA LEU A 147 -12.08 -6.13 8.03
C LEU A 147 -13.27 -5.81 8.95
N LEU A 148 -14.50 -5.99 8.45
CA LEU A 148 -15.75 -5.68 9.13
C LEU A 148 -16.42 -6.92 9.75
N ILE A 149 -15.84 -8.10 9.56
CA ILE A 149 -16.29 -9.38 10.12
C ILE A 149 -15.33 -9.79 11.24
N ILE A 150 -15.75 -9.65 12.47
CA ILE A 150 -14.94 -9.97 13.66
C ILE A 150 -15.50 -11.25 14.30
N ASP A 151 -14.67 -12.29 14.45
CA ASP A 151 -15.08 -13.62 14.93
C ASP A 151 -16.28 -14.19 14.15
N GLY A 152 -16.24 -14.04 12.83
CA GLY A 152 -17.30 -14.53 11.94
C GLY A 152 -18.62 -13.76 12.04
N LYS A 153 -18.66 -12.63 12.75
CA LYS A 153 -19.84 -11.79 12.92
C LYS A 153 -19.60 -10.38 12.40
N PRO A 154 -20.52 -9.82 11.62
CA PRO A 154 -20.40 -8.46 11.14
C PRO A 154 -20.51 -7.45 12.30
N ILE A 155 -19.80 -6.34 12.18
CA ILE A 155 -20.03 -5.18 13.04
C ILE A 155 -21.46 -4.65 12.80
N GLN A 156 -22.07 -4.11 13.85
CA GLN A 156 -23.42 -3.53 13.74
C GLN A 156 -23.32 -2.01 13.68
N VAL A 157 -23.93 -1.41 12.68
CA VAL A 157 -23.94 0.04 12.48
C VAL A 157 -25.35 0.57 12.67
N THR A 158 -25.52 1.55 13.56
CA THR A 158 -26.84 2.09 13.93
C THR A 158 -26.79 3.61 13.94
N LYS A 159 -27.69 4.24 13.20
CA LYS A 159 -27.97 5.67 13.30
C LYS A 159 -28.67 5.95 14.64
N LEU A 160 -28.10 6.81 15.48
CA LEU A 160 -28.72 7.26 16.72
C LEU A 160 -29.51 8.55 16.50
N ASP A 161 -28.95 9.47 15.73
CA ASP A 161 -29.59 10.68 15.24
C ASP A 161 -28.98 11.09 13.88
N GLN A 162 -29.34 12.24 13.34
CA GLN A 162 -28.87 12.68 12.03
C GLN A 162 -27.33 12.74 11.91
N TYR A 163 -26.61 13.01 13.00
CA TYR A 163 -25.15 13.20 12.99
C TYR A 163 -24.43 12.32 14.00
N THR A 164 -25.09 11.29 14.52
CA THR A 164 -24.50 10.36 15.47
C THR A 164 -24.69 8.92 15.01
N VAL A 165 -23.58 8.19 14.87
CA VAL A 165 -23.58 6.79 14.47
C VAL A 165 -22.89 5.95 15.53
N ARG A 166 -23.48 4.80 15.86
CA ARG A 166 -22.93 3.82 16.77
C ARG A 166 -22.51 2.57 16.01
N PHE A 167 -21.27 2.14 16.28
CA PHE A 167 -20.71 0.88 15.82
C PHE A 167 -20.59 -0.06 17.01
N ALA A 168 -21.20 -1.24 16.93
CA ALA A 168 -21.08 -2.29 17.94
C ALA A 168 -20.28 -3.46 17.35
N LEU A 169 -19.17 -3.79 18.01
CA LEU A 169 -18.24 -4.84 17.62
C LEU A 169 -18.54 -6.12 18.43
N PRO A 170 -18.44 -7.30 17.83
CA PRO A 170 -18.65 -8.59 18.52
C PRO A 170 -17.70 -8.79 19.72
N ARG A 171 -16.49 -8.26 19.64
CA ARG A 171 -15.50 -8.22 20.73
C ARG A 171 -14.69 -6.92 20.71
N PRO A 172 -13.92 -6.61 21.78
CA PRO A 172 -12.99 -5.50 21.74
C PRO A 172 -12.02 -5.62 20.54
N TYR A 173 -11.69 -4.49 19.92
CA TYR A 173 -10.75 -4.43 18.82
C TYR A 173 -9.88 -3.19 18.99
N ALA A 174 -8.59 -3.41 19.28
CA ALA A 174 -7.69 -2.35 19.75
C ALA A 174 -7.38 -1.27 18.69
N ALA A 175 -7.50 -1.61 17.42
CA ALA A 175 -7.28 -0.70 16.30
C ALA A 175 -8.58 -0.35 15.55
N ALA A 176 -9.72 -0.39 16.22
CA ALA A 176 -11.01 -0.16 15.56
C ALA A 176 -11.12 1.21 14.89
N GLU A 177 -10.47 2.23 15.43
CA GLU A 177 -10.40 3.56 14.81
C GLU A 177 -9.81 3.52 13.40
N ARG A 178 -8.82 2.67 13.19
CA ARG A 178 -8.13 2.51 11.91
C ARG A 178 -8.98 1.80 10.85
N LEU A 179 -10.02 1.05 11.26
CA LEU A 179 -10.99 0.47 10.34
C LEU A 179 -11.78 1.52 9.55
N PHE A 180 -11.84 2.75 10.04
CA PHE A 180 -12.58 3.83 9.41
C PHE A 180 -11.76 4.65 8.41
N ASP A 181 -10.45 4.36 8.25
CA ASP A 181 -9.59 4.86 7.18
C ASP A 181 -9.64 3.87 6.00
N GLY A 182 -9.85 4.38 4.80
CA GLY A 182 -9.96 3.56 3.59
C GLY A 182 -11.32 2.89 3.36
N LEU A 183 -12.32 3.23 4.17
CA LEU A 183 -13.73 2.88 3.97
C LEU A 183 -14.51 4.13 3.54
N ALA A 184 -14.52 4.38 2.25
CA ALA A 184 -15.13 5.58 1.67
C ALA A 184 -16.63 5.67 1.96
N MET A 185 -17.11 6.82 2.39
CA MET A 185 -18.54 7.07 2.59
C MET A 185 -19.25 7.26 1.25
N LEU A 186 -20.30 6.48 1.04
CA LEU A 186 -21.04 6.38 -0.22
C LEU A 186 -22.26 7.32 -0.23
N PRO A 187 -22.53 8.04 -1.33
CA PRO A 187 -23.74 8.84 -1.49
C PRO A 187 -24.95 7.92 -1.70
N LYS A 188 -25.72 7.71 -0.64
CA LYS A 188 -26.94 6.89 -0.67
C LYS A 188 -27.89 7.32 -1.78
N HIS A 189 -28.08 8.63 -1.97
CA HIS A 189 -28.98 9.18 -2.99
C HIS A 189 -28.64 8.78 -4.43
N LEU A 190 -27.38 8.46 -4.75
CA LEU A 190 -26.94 7.98 -6.06
C LEU A 190 -26.86 6.46 -6.16
N LEU A 191 -26.48 5.78 -5.06
CA LEU A 191 -26.09 4.37 -5.11
C LEU A 191 -27.12 3.41 -4.50
N GLU A 192 -28.13 3.91 -3.77
CA GLU A 192 -29.17 3.03 -3.19
C GLU A 192 -29.98 2.30 -4.27
N LYS A 193 -30.33 2.98 -5.38
CA LYS A 193 -31.08 2.38 -6.48
C LYS A 193 -30.29 1.26 -7.16
N PRO A 194 -29.06 1.49 -7.70
CA PRO A 194 -28.29 0.40 -8.29
C PRO A 194 -27.98 -0.73 -7.30
N TYR A 195 -27.84 -0.44 -6.01
CA TYR A 195 -27.66 -1.45 -4.98
C TYR A 195 -28.90 -2.37 -4.86
N ARG A 196 -30.08 -1.79 -4.72
CA ARG A 196 -31.34 -2.57 -4.63
C ARG A 196 -31.67 -3.37 -5.90
N GLU A 197 -31.22 -2.88 -7.04
CA GLU A 197 -31.41 -3.54 -8.35
C GLU A 197 -30.33 -4.60 -8.66
N GLY A 198 -29.36 -4.84 -7.77
CA GLY A 198 -28.27 -5.81 -7.95
C GLY A 198 -27.19 -5.38 -8.95
N HIS A 199 -27.10 -4.10 -9.27
CA HIS A 199 -26.16 -3.54 -10.24
C HIS A 199 -25.04 -2.70 -9.59
N PHE A 200 -24.87 -2.77 -8.28
CA PHE A 200 -23.89 -1.96 -7.55
C PHE A 200 -22.45 -2.19 -8.01
N ALA A 201 -22.06 -3.44 -8.28
CA ALA A 201 -20.69 -3.76 -8.73
C ALA A 201 -20.32 -3.09 -10.05
N GLN A 202 -21.30 -2.78 -10.92
CA GLN A 202 -21.13 -2.09 -12.18
C GLN A 202 -21.28 -0.57 -12.07
N ALA A 203 -21.76 -0.08 -10.93
CA ALA A 203 -21.84 1.35 -10.66
C ALA A 203 -20.43 1.96 -10.59
N TRP A 204 -20.33 3.20 -11.07
CA TRP A 204 -19.07 3.96 -11.08
C TRP A 204 -17.92 3.28 -11.83
N SER A 205 -18.26 2.67 -12.97
CA SER A 205 -17.27 2.30 -13.97
C SER A 205 -16.59 3.54 -14.55
N LEU A 206 -15.47 3.37 -15.24
CA LEU A 206 -14.77 4.47 -15.92
C LEU A 206 -15.64 5.22 -16.96
N ASN A 207 -16.68 4.57 -17.46
CA ASN A 207 -17.63 5.15 -18.42
C ASN A 207 -18.82 5.87 -17.75
N THR A 208 -18.90 5.87 -16.43
CA THR A 208 -19.96 6.59 -15.72
C THR A 208 -19.79 8.09 -15.94
N PRO A 209 -20.83 8.81 -16.39
CA PRO A 209 -20.76 10.26 -16.54
C PRO A 209 -20.33 10.95 -15.24
N SER A 210 -19.51 11.99 -15.32
CA SER A 210 -18.99 12.68 -14.15
C SER A 210 -20.09 13.18 -13.20
N ALA A 211 -21.22 13.60 -13.73
CA ALA A 211 -22.38 14.03 -12.92
C ALA A 211 -23.06 12.88 -12.15
N GLY A 212 -22.76 11.62 -12.45
CA GLY A 212 -23.25 10.44 -11.74
C GLY A 212 -22.33 9.96 -10.63
N ILE A 213 -21.19 10.64 -10.41
CA ILE A 213 -20.21 10.31 -9.37
C ILE A 213 -20.08 11.48 -8.40
N ALA A 214 -20.39 11.24 -7.13
CA ALA A 214 -20.23 12.23 -6.08
C ALA A 214 -19.53 11.63 -4.87
N GLY A 215 -18.57 12.35 -4.30
CA GLY A 215 -17.83 11.92 -3.13
C GLY A 215 -17.59 13.08 -2.16
N LEU A 216 -16.90 12.79 -1.06
CA LEU A 216 -16.59 13.74 0.01
C LEU A 216 -15.11 14.15 0.01
N GLY A 217 -14.36 13.74 -1.00
CA GLY A 217 -12.95 14.08 -1.19
C GLY A 217 -12.71 15.49 -1.73
N PRO A 218 -11.43 15.89 -1.80
CA PRO A 218 -11.05 17.25 -2.24
C PRO A 218 -11.34 17.53 -3.72
N PHE A 219 -11.47 16.50 -4.53
CA PHE A 219 -11.73 16.63 -5.96
C PHE A 219 -12.97 15.84 -6.36
N ARG A 220 -13.50 16.14 -7.56
CA ARG A 220 -14.53 15.38 -8.25
C ARG A 220 -14.10 15.06 -9.67
N LEU A 221 -14.68 14.02 -10.26
CA LEU A 221 -14.37 13.66 -11.63
C LEU A 221 -14.82 14.75 -12.60
N LYS A 222 -13.90 15.28 -13.40
CA LYS A 222 -14.19 16.17 -14.51
C LYS A 222 -14.28 15.40 -15.82
N GLN A 223 -13.25 14.61 -16.14
CA GLN A 223 -13.15 13.93 -17.42
C GLN A 223 -12.29 12.66 -17.31
N TYR A 224 -12.67 11.64 -18.03
CA TYR A 224 -11.87 10.47 -18.31
C TYR A 224 -11.63 10.36 -19.83
N LEU A 225 -10.38 10.21 -20.23
CA LEU A 225 -9.95 9.96 -21.60
C LEU A 225 -9.26 8.59 -21.65
N PRO A 226 -9.92 7.56 -22.23
CA PRO A 226 -9.41 6.19 -22.25
C PRO A 226 -7.98 6.08 -22.79
N GLY A 227 -7.14 5.32 -22.09
CA GLY A 227 -5.74 5.09 -22.44
C GLY A 227 -4.81 6.31 -22.31
N GLN A 228 -5.34 7.47 -21.87
CA GLN A 228 -4.58 8.72 -21.84
C GLN A 228 -4.49 9.30 -20.43
N ARG A 229 -5.62 9.71 -19.85
CA ARG A 229 -5.63 10.43 -18.56
C ARG A 229 -7.00 10.48 -17.89
N ILE A 230 -7.00 10.73 -16.59
CA ILE A 230 -8.14 11.21 -15.81
C ILE A 230 -7.88 12.63 -15.35
N VAL A 231 -8.88 13.49 -15.44
CA VAL A 231 -8.86 14.86 -14.94
C VAL A 231 -9.87 14.97 -13.81
N LEU A 232 -9.38 15.33 -12.64
CA LEU A 232 -10.20 15.70 -11.50
C LEU A 232 -10.22 17.22 -11.37
N GLU A 233 -11.36 17.80 -10.98
CA GLU A 233 -11.49 19.22 -10.68
C GLU A 233 -11.82 19.44 -9.21
N ARG A 234 -11.56 20.64 -8.69
CA ARG A 234 -11.87 21.03 -7.31
C ARG A 234 -13.29 20.68 -6.93
N ASN A 235 -13.48 20.06 -5.76
CA ASN A 235 -14.78 19.94 -5.11
C ASN A 235 -15.11 21.27 -4.40
N PRO A 236 -16.11 22.03 -4.84
CA PRO A 236 -16.41 23.34 -4.24
C PRO A 236 -16.97 23.22 -2.81
N TYR A 237 -17.43 22.04 -2.41
CA TYR A 237 -18.06 21.78 -1.10
C TYR A 237 -17.12 21.05 -0.13
N TYR A 238 -15.83 20.93 -0.45
CA TYR A 238 -14.89 20.18 0.40
C TYR A 238 -14.86 20.74 1.83
N TRP A 239 -14.76 19.88 2.81
CA TRP A 239 -15.01 20.18 4.21
C TRP A 239 -13.78 20.61 5.03
N LYS A 240 -12.58 20.64 4.43
CA LYS A 240 -11.38 21.19 5.07
C LYS A 240 -11.15 22.65 4.66
N VAL A 241 -10.62 23.42 5.60
CA VAL A 241 -10.20 24.82 5.40
C VAL A 241 -8.79 25.01 5.94
N ASP A 242 -8.06 25.96 5.36
CA ASP A 242 -6.74 26.35 5.84
C ASP A 242 -6.80 27.26 7.08
N ARG A 243 -5.63 27.73 7.52
CA ARG A 243 -5.50 28.64 8.68
C ARG A 243 -6.26 29.97 8.50
N GLU A 244 -6.51 30.39 7.27
CA GLU A 244 -7.20 31.63 6.91
C GLU A 244 -8.70 31.42 6.65
N ASN A 245 -9.23 30.19 6.91
CA ASN A 245 -10.59 29.73 6.58
C ASN A 245 -10.88 29.69 5.07
N GLN A 246 -9.87 29.58 4.22
CA GLN A 246 -10.08 29.33 2.81
C GLN A 246 -10.36 27.85 2.59
N ARG A 247 -11.42 27.54 1.83
CA ARG A 247 -11.83 26.15 1.58
C ARG A 247 -10.86 25.46 0.61
N LEU A 248 -10.30 24.34 1.01
CA LEU A 248 -9.44 23.51 0.16
C LEU A 248 -10.25 22.76 -0.93
N PRO A 249 -9.60 22.17 -1.94
CA PRO A 249 -8.19 22.27 -2.27
C PRO A 249 -7.83 23.56 -2.98
N TYR A 250 -6.53 23.91 -3.01
CA TYR A 250 -6.07 25.09 -3.74
C TYR A 250 -6.03 24.89 -5.25
N LEU A 251 -5.73 23.67 -5.73
CA LEU A 251 -5.66 23.37 -7.16
C LEU A 251 -7.03 23.45 -7.82
N ASP A 252 -7.05 23.94 -9.06
CA ASP A 252 -8.23 23.85 -9.92
C ASP A 252 -8.43 22.42 -10.43
N GLU A 253 -7.32 21.76 -10.82
CA GLU A 253 -7.35 20.41 -11.37
C GLU A 253 -6.18 19.55 -10.90
N LEU A 254 -6.42 18.25 -10.81
CA LEU A 254 -5.43 17.21 -10.63
C LEU A 254 -5.54 16.22 -11.79
N VAL A 255 -4.45 16.03 -12.53
CA VAL A 255 -4.42 15.21 -13.75
C VAL A 255 -3.59 13.97 -13.52
N PHE A 256 -4.16 12.79 -13.72
CA PHE A 256 -3.46 11.51 -13.75
C PHE A 256 -3.18 11.12 -15.21
N LEU A 257 -1.93 11.21 -15.61
CA LEU A 257 -1.46 10.85 -16.95
C LEU A 257 -0.97 9.39 -16.94
N PHE A 258 -1.47 8.55 -17.87
CA PHE A 258 -1.07 7.14 -17.90
C PHE A 258 0.29 6.97 -18.59
N VAL A 259 1.28 6.48 -17.83
CA VAL A 259 2.68 6.33 -18.25
C VAL A 259 3.20 4.98 -17.74
N GLY A 260 3.29 4.00 -18.63
CA GLY A 260 3.41 2.58 -18.29
C GLY A 260 4.69 2.14 -17.58
N THR A 261 5.81 2.84 -17.76
CA THR A 261 7.10 2.46 -17.16
C THR A 261 7.66 3.57 -16.29
N GLU A 262 8.45 3.20 -15.28
CA GLU A 262 9.10 4.17 -14.40
C GLU A 262 10.06 5.09 -15.18
N ASP A 263 10.85 4.54 -16.10
CA ASP A 263 11.77 5.35 -16.91
C ASP A 263 11.04 6.39 -17.77
N ALA A 264 9.89 6.02 -18.35
CA ALA A 264 9.06 6.98 -19.07
C ALA A 264 8.45 8.03 -18.12
N GLN A 265 8.10 7.68 -16.87
CA GLN A 265 7.66 8.64 -15.87
C GLN A 265 8.78 9.63 -15.50
N VAL A 266 10.01 9.14 -15.33
CA VAL A 266 11.18 9.98 -15.07
C VAL A 266 11.42 10.94 -16.23
N MET A 267 11.45 10.46 -17.48
CA MET A 267 11.61 11.31 -18.66
C MET A 267 10.55 12.42 -18.76
N ARG A 268 9.29 12.10 -18.46
CA ARG A 268 8.20 13.10 -18.46
C ARG A 268 8.33 14.10 -17.31
N PHE A 269 8.82 13.66 -16.16
CA PHE A 269 9.11 14.54 -15.04
C PHE A 269 10.24 15.52 -15.36
N GLU A 270 11.35 15.04 -15.96
CA GLU A 270 12.46 15.87 -16.42
C GLU A 270 12.04 16.85 -17.53
N ALA A 271 11.18 16.42 -18.46
CA ALA A 271 10.58 17.29 -19.47
C ALA A 271 9.57 18.31 -18.89
N GLY A 272 9.26 18.21 -17.59
CA GLY A 272 8.26 19.06 -16.95
C GLY A 272 6.83 18.79 -17.41
N GLU A 273 6.54 17.64 -17.98
CA GLU A 273 5.18 17.22 -18.38
C GLU A 273 4.38 16.69 -17.18
N THR A 274 5.07 16.17 -16.15
CA THR A 274 4.49 15.78 -14.87
C THR A 274 5.13 16.56 -13.73
N ASP A 275 4.40 16.77 -12.65
CA ASP A 275 4.79 17.63 -11.53
C ASP A 275 5.20 16.86 -10.29
N VAL A 276 4.73 15.62 -10.15
CA VAL A 276 5.02 14.76 -9.00
C VAL A 276 5.36 13.36 -9.49
N ILE A 277 6.37 12.77 -8.90
CA ILE A 277 6.79 11.39 -9.14
C ILE A 277 6.98 10.67 -7.80
N SER A 278 6.51 9.44 -7.71
CA SER A 278 6.45 8.65 -6.48
C SER A 278 7.10 7.28 -6.67
N ARG A 279 7.63 6.69 -5.60
CA ARG A 279 8.21 5.34 -5.55
C ARG A 279 9.36 5.13 -6.56
N LEU A 280 10.25 6.11 -6.67
CA LEU A 280 11.45 6.00 -7.49
C LEU A 280 12.36 4.87 -6.99
N ILE A 281 12.97 4.14 -7.92
CA ILE A 281 14.16 3.33 -7.58
C ILE A 281 15.37 4.24 -7.35
N SER A 282 16.37 3.74 -6.64
CA SER A 282 17.55 4.53 -6.26
C SER A 282 18.32 5.08 -7.44
N GLU A 283 18.42 4.33 -8.52
CA GLU A 283 19.09 4.75 -9.75
C GLU A 283 18.44 6.00 -10.33
N ASN A 284 17.11 5.99 -10.47
CA ASN A 284 16.32 7.11 -10.99
C ASN A 284 16.32 8.31 -10.06
N TYR A 285 16.23 8.07 -8.74
CA TYR A 285 16.39 9.13 -7.75
C TYR A 285 17.75 9.82 -7.85
N ASN A 286 18.84 9.05 -8.00
CA ASN A 286 20.17 9.59 -8.12
C ASN A 286 20.37 10.34 -9.46
N LEU A 287 19.70 9.91 -10.54
CA LEU A 287 19.68 10.63 -11.80
C LEU A 287 19.07 12.03 -11.60
N LEU A 288 17.86 12.09 -11.10
CA LEU A 288 17.16 13.35 -10.80
C LEU A 288 17.93 14.24 -9.80
N ALA A 289 18.59 13.64 -8.80
CA ALA A 289 19.38 14.38 -7.81
C ALA A 289 20.60 15.12 -8.41
N ARG A 290 21.16 14.61 -9.50
CA ARG A 290 22.27 15.29 -10.22
C ARG A 290 21.78 16.53 -10.97
N GLU A 291 20.53 16.55 -11.39
CA GLU A 291 19.94 17.65 -12.17
C GLU A 291 19.21 18.68 -11.29
N LYS A 292 18.87 18.32 -10.05
CA LYS A 292 18.14 19.16 -9.08
C LYS A 292 18.71 20.59 -8.96
N SER A 293 20.01 20.76 -9.08
CA SER A 293 20.65 22.08 -9.00
C SER A 293 20.30 23.00 -10.16
N ARG A 294 19.71 22.48 -11.25
CA ARG A 294 19.40 23.24 -12.47
C ARG A 294 17.93 23.68 -12.51
N ASP A 295 17.01 22.86 -12.03
CA ASP A 295 15.56 23.06 -12.18
C ASP A 295 14.83 23.40 -10.86
N GLY A 296 15.52 23.27 -9.71
CA GLY A 296 14.97 23.53 -8.39
C GLY A 296 13.94 22.50 -7.91
N SER A 297 13.88 21.32 -8.55
CA SER A 297 12.97 20.23 -8.14
C SER A 297 13.21 19.79 -6.69
N GLN A 298 12.17 19.32 -6.04
CA GLN A 298 12.16 18.87 -4.65
C GLN A 298 12.27 17.35 -4.64
N LEU A 299 13.37 16.79 -4.17
CA LEU A 299 13.54 15.36 -4.00
C LEU A 299 13.50 15.00 -2.52
N ALA A 300 12.76 13.97 -2.17
CA ALA A 300 12.58 13.47 -0.82
C ALA A 300 12.97 12.00 -0.71
N ASP A 301 13.79 11.70 0.28
CA ASP A 301 14.08 10.35 0.77
C ASP A 301 13.43 10.22 2.14
N MET A 302 12.30 9.52 2.22
CA MET A 302 11.49 9.43 3.43
C MET A 302 12.00 8.38 4.42
N GLY A 303 13.06 7.66 4.05
CA GLY A 303 13.58 6.53 4.80
C GLY A 303 12.86 5.22 4.48
N PRO A 304 13.15 4.16 5.26
CA PRO A 304 12.67 2.82 5.00
C PRO A 304 11.15 2.72 4.97
N SER A 305 10.62 1.97 3.99
CA SER A 305 9.19 1.69 3.88
C SER A 305 8.72 0.69 4.94
N LEU A 306 7.40 0.43 4.97
CA LEU A 306 6.83 -0.65 5.78
C LEU A 306 6.80 -2.00 5.03
N GLU A 307 7.24 -2.03 3.79
CA GLU A 307 7.41 -3.26 3.01
C GLU A 307 8.56 -4.08 3.59
N TYR A 308 8.44 -5.41 3.57
CA TYR A 308 9.56 -6.31 3.87
C TYR A 308 9.70 -7.36 2.77
N ASN A 309 10.95 -7.56 2.31
CA ASN A 309 11.31 -8.60 1.35
C ASN A 309 12.00 -9.75 2.08
N PHE A 310 11.71 -10.98 1.66
CA PHE A 310 12.13 -12.18 2.37
C PHE A 310 12.35 -13.37 1.44
N LEU A 311 13.16 -14.32 1.91
CA LEU A 311 13.22 -15.68 1.40
C LEU A 311 12.23 -16.54 2.20
N LEU A 312 11.36 -17.24 1.49
CA LEU A 312 10.34 -18.14 1.99
C LEU A 312 10.70 -19.59 1.62
N PHE A 313 10.61 -20.52 2.55
CA PHE A 313 10.65 -21.96 2.27
C PHE A 313 9.26 -22.56 2.26
N ASN A 314 9.05 -23.55 1.39
CA ASN A 314 7.80 -24.28 1.31
C ASN A 314 7.69 -25.29 2.47
N LEU A 315 6.88 -24.95 3.47
CA LEU A 315 6.56 -25.82 4.59
C LEU A 315 5.10 -26.32 4.54
N ASN A 316 4.40 -26.07 3.42
CA ASN A 316 3.00 -26.45 3.24
C ASN A 316 2.77 -27.94 3.43
N ASP A 317 1.57 -28.30 3.88
CA ASP A 317 1.10 -29.67 3.77
C ASP A 317 0.77 -29.96 2.30
N LEU A 318 1.50 -30.89 1.70
CA LEU A 318 1.35 -31.19 0.28
C LEU A 318 0.10 -32.05 -0.03
N GLY A 319 -0.60 -32.54 1.00
CA GLY A 319 -1.98 -33.04 0.92
C GLY A 319 -2.23 -34.09 -0.15
N GLY A 320 -1.27 -35.04 -0.38
CA GLY A 320 -1.40 -36.06 -1.42
C GLY A 320 -1.11 -35.57 -2.84
N LYS A 321 -0.64 -34.32 -3.02
CA LYS A 321 -0.07 -33.86 -4.29
C LYS A 321 1.17 -34.66 -4.62
N LYS A 322 1.33 -35.06 -5.90
CA LYS A 322 2.52 -35.79 -6.37
C LYS A 322 3.73 -34.87 -6.51
N LEU A 323 4.27 -34.41 -5.39
CA LEU A 323 5.40 -33.48 -5.27
C LEU A 323 6.52 -34.11 -4.42
N ASP A 324 6.92 -35.34 -4.74
CA ASP A 324 7.89 -36.13 -3.96
C ASP A 324 9.24 -35.42 -3.81
N GLU A 325 9.69 -34.71 -4.83
CA GLU A 325 10.94 -33.94 -4.78
C GLU A 325 10.84 -32.77 -3.80
N VAL A 326 9.75 -32.03 -3.81
CA VAL A 326 9.48 -30.95 -2.86
C VAL A 326 9.39 -31.50 -1.44
N ALA A 327 8.63 -32.58 -1.25
CA ALA A 327 8.47 -33.24 0.04
C ALA A 327 9.81 -33.73 0.61
N GLY A 328 10.70 -34.25 -0.24
CA GLY A 328 12.03 -34.67 0.15
C GLY A 328 12.90 -33.54 0.70
N LYS A 329 12.74 -32.33 0.19
CA LYS A 329 13.49 -31.13 0.61
C LYS A 329 12.89 -30.45 1.83
N GLN A 330 11.59 -30.62 2.11
CA GLN A 330 10.94 -30.07 3.29
C GLN A 330 11.59 -30.53 4.60
N VAL A 331 12.27 -31.67 4.63
CA VAL A 331 13.05 -32.11 5.79
C VAL A 331 14.12 -31.11 6.16
N TRP A 332 14.81 -30.51 5.18
CA TRP A 332 15.79 -29.44 5.40
C TRP A 332 15.10 -28.13 5.85
N PHE A 333 14.04 -27.76 5.15
CA PHE A 333 13.36 -26.48 5.36
C PHE A 333 12.65 -26.41 6.72
N ARG A 334 12.17 -27.54 7.26
CA ARG A 334 11.58 -27.65 8.59
C ARG A 334 12.62 -27.64 9.72
N ASP A 335 13.89 -27.93 9.43
CA ASP A 335 14.96 -27.83 10.42
C ASP A 335 15.29 -26.37 10.72
N LEU A 336 15.05 -25.95 11.95
CA LEU A 336 15.32 -24.58 12.38
C LEU A 336 16.81 -24.21 12.24
N LYS A 337 17.74 -25.13 12.53
CA LYS A 337 19.18 -24.86 12.40
C LYS A 337 19.58 -24.64 10.95
N PHE A 338 18.93 -25.30 10.00
CA PHE A 338 19.11 -25.06 8.58
C PHE A 338 18.68 -23.63 8.21
N ARG A 339 17.48 -23.19 8.64
CA ARG A 339 17.02 -21.82 8.40
C ARG A 339 17.91 -20.77 9.08
N GLN A 340 18.35 -21.05 10.31
CA GLN A 340 19.29 -20.17 11.03
C GLN A 340 20.65 -20.09 10.32
N ALA A 341 21.15 -21.18 9.77
CA ALA A 341 22.39 -21.21 9.00
C ALA A 341 22.28 -20.36 7.73
N ILE A 342 21.17 -20.49 7.01
CA ILE A 342 20.91 -19.66 5.82
C ILE A 342 20.81 -18.20 6.24
N SER A 343 20.05 -17.86 7.30
CA SER A 343 19.94 -16.48 7.80
C SER A 343 21.30 -15.88 8.19
N ALA A 344 22.19 -16.68 8.79
CA ALA A 344 23.53 -16.25 9.15
C ALA A 344 24.45 -16.06 7.93
N ALA A 345 24.20 -16.77 6.84
CA ALA A 345 24.98 -16.67 5.60
C ALA A 345 24.58 -15.47 4.72
N VAL A 346 23.37 -14.94 4.87
CA VAL A 346 22.85 -13.85 4.03
C VAL A 346 23.56 -12.54 4.32
N ASP A 347 24.17 -11.92 3.30
CA ASP A 347 24.75 -10.58 3.36
C ASP A 347 23.69 -9.49 3.10
N ARG A 348 22.95 -9.16 4.15
CA ARG A 348 21.92 -8.10 4.12
C ARG A 348 22.49 -6.73 3.78
N ALA A 349 23.75 -6.47 4.18
CA ALA A 349 24.41 -5.20 3.86
C ALA A 349 24.68 -5.06 2.35
N SER A 350 25.13 -6.15 1.69
CA SER A 350 25.28 -6.20 0.24
C SER A 350 23.94 -6.09 -0.48
N ILE A 351 22.87 -6.70 0.05
CA ILE A 351 21.51 -6.52 -0.50
C ILE A 351 21.14 -5.03 -0.48
N VAL A 352 21.25 -4.34 0.65
CA VAL A 352 20.94 -2.90 0.72
C VAL A 352 21.79 -2.09 -0.26
N ARG A 353 23.08 -2.38 -0.34
CA ARG A 353 24.01 -1.66 -1.22
C ARG A 353 23.74 -1.91 -2.70
N LEU A 354 23.55 -3.18 -3.10
CA LEU A 354 23.50 -3.58 -4.52
C LEU A 354 22.09 -3.57 -5.11
N VAL A 355 21.07 -3.80 -4.28
CA VAL A 355 19.67 -3.80 -4.72
C VAL A 355 19.04 -2.42 -4.54
N TYR A 356 19.30 -1.77 -3.41
CA TYR A 356 18.67 -0.49 -3.06
C TYR A 356 19.61 0.73 -3.21
N GLY A 357 20.83 0.57 -3.73
CA GLY A 357 21.77 1.67 -3.94
C GLY A 357 22.05 2.47 -2.66
N THR A 358 22.12 1.80 -1.51
CA THR A 358 22.21 2.36 -0.13
C THR A 358 20.96 3.06 0.39
N ARG A 359 19.85 3.09 -0.37
CA ARG A 359 18.57 3.68 0.04
C ARG A 359 17.58 2.60 0.45
N GLY A 360 17.83 2.02 1.60
CA GLY A 360 17.04 0.96 2.18
C GLY A 360 17.62 0.56 3.53
N ALA A 361 16.98 -0.39 4.19
CA ALA A 361 17.44 -0.94 5.45
C ALA A 361 17.46 -2.47 5.41
N PRO A 362 18.45 -3.13 6.05
CA PRO A 362 18.43 -4.55 6.25
C PRO A 362 17.36 -4.92 7.27
N LEU A 363 16.78 -6.12 7.15
CA LEU A 363 15.73 -6.60 8.04
C LEU A 363 16.10 -7.95 8.67
N TRP A 364 15.74 -8.11 9.96
CA TRP A 364 15.84 -9.36 10.72
C TRP A 364 14.50 -9.80 11.31
N GLY A 365 13.45 -9.05 11.05
CA GLY A 365 12.07 -9.30 11.47
C GLY A 365 11.08 -8.68 10.50
N ASN A 366 9.80 -8.89 10.77
CA ASN A 366 8.68 -8.41 9.95
C ASN A 366 8.42 -6.89 10.08
N VAL A 367 8.96 -6.26 11.11
CA VAL A 367 8.76 -4.81 11.35
C VAL A 367 10.07 -4.08 11.14
N GLY A 368 10.10 -3.23 10.11
CA GLY A 368 11.27 -2.45 9.75
C GLY A 368 11.33 -1.06 10.42
N PRO A 369 12.47 -0.34 10.26
CA PRO A 369 12.71 0.97 10.90
C PRO A 369 11.71 2.07 10.49
N GLY A 370 11.00 1.91 9.38
CA GLY A 370 9.93 2.82 8.96
C GLY A 370 8.73 2.82 9.90
N ASN A 371 8.49 1.71 10.59
CA ASN A 371 7.40 1.61 11.56
C ASN A 371 7.86 2.10 12.94
N LYS A 372 7.68 3.38 13.19
CA LYS A 372 8.13 4.04 14.43
C LYS A 372 7.35 3.60 15.67
N LEU A 373 6.12 3.14 15.49
CA LEU A 373 5.20 2.81 16.57
C LEU A 373 5.41 1.39 17.11
N TRP A 374 5.71 0.43 16.22
CA TRP A 374 5.65 -0.99 16.59
C TRP A 374 6.97 -1.75 16.47
N ILE A 375 8.03 -1.15 15.97
CA ILE A 375 9.31 -1.84 15.85
C ILE A 375 9.83 -2.34 17.21
N ASN A 376 10.24 -3.61 17.27
CA ASN A 376 10.97 -4.17 18.41
C ASN A 376 12.48 -3.97 18.22
N GLN A 377 13.04 -3.00 18.92
CA GLN A 377 14.45 -2.68 18.85
C GLN A 377 15.36 -3.71 19.57
N SER A 378 14.79 -4.68 20.28
CA SER A 378 15.54 -5.72 21.00
C SER A 378 15.87 -6.93 20.12
N ILE A 379 15.37 -7.00 18.89
CA ILE A 379 15.71 -8.08 17.94
C ILE A 379 17.19 -7.95 17.56
N PRO A 380 17.99 -9.04 17.71
CA PRO A 380 19.40 -9.00 17.34
C PRO A 380 19.59 -8.80 15.83
N HIS A 381 20.58 -8.00 15.46
CA HIS A 381 20.95 -7.73 14.07
C HIS A 381 22.37 -8.27 13.78
N PRO A 382 22.61 -9.58 13.79
CA PRO A 382 23.93 -10.15 13.56
C PRO A 382 24.40 -9.85 12.11
N PRO A 383 25.70 -9.52 11.93
CA PRO A 383 26.27 -9.45 10.60
C PRO A 383 26.34 -10.84 9.94
N GLN A 384 26.56 -10.87 8.63
CA GLN A 384 26.85 -12.12 7.92
C GLN A 384 28.01 -12.88 8.59
N SER A 385 27.82 -14.20 8.76
CA SER A 385 28.84 -15.09 9.29
C SER A 385 28.74 -16.50 8.67
N LEU A 386 29.58 -16.76 7.68
CA LEU A 386 29.68 -18.09 7.08
C LEU A 386 30.21 -19.13 8.07
N GLU A 387 31.02 -18.71 9.04
CA GLU A 387 31.49 -19.61 10.09
C GLU A 387 30.35 -20.07 11.01
N THR A 388 29.54 -19.12 11.50
CA THR A 388 28.34 -19.45 12.29
C THR A 388 27.38 -20.33 11.50
N ALA A 389 27.17 -20.04 10.21
CA ALA A 389 26.32 -20.85 9.34
C ALA A 389 26.85 -22.30 9.24
N ARG A 390 28.15 -22.49 9.03
CA ARG A 390 28.76 -23.82 8.98
C ARG A 390 28.70 -24.57 10.30
N GLN A 391 28.88 -23.90 11.44
CA GLN A 391 28.73 -24.47 12.76
C GLN A 391 27.30 -24.97 13.01
N LEU A 392 26.30 -24.17 12.65
CA LEU A 392 24.88 -24.54 12.73
C LEU A 392 24.60 -25.79 11.89
N LEU A 393 25.03 -25.83 10.63
CA LEU A 393 24.87 -26.97 9.74
C LEU A 393 25.55 -28.25 10.29
N LYS A 394 26.80 -28.12 10.76
CA LYS A 394 27.49 -29.24 11.41
C LYS A 394 26.73 -29.77 12.63
N SER A 395 26.21 -28.88 13.46
CA SER A 395 25.44 -29.25 14.66
C SER A 395 24.09 -29.91 14.33
N ALA A 396 23.60 -29.74 13.11
CA ALA A 396 22.41 -30.38 12.55
C ALA A 396 22.72 -31.67 11.75
N GLY A 397 24.00 -32.09 11.71
CA GLY A 397 24.43 -33.35 11.06
C GLY A 397 24.79 -33.21 9.58
N TYR A 398 24.84 -31.97 9.05
CA TYR A 398 25.29 -31.72 7.67
C TYR A 398 26.82 -31.85 7.58
N SER A 399 27.30 -32.23 6.40
CA SER A 399 28.72 -32.44 6.11
C SER A 399 29.07 -31.93 4.70
N TRP A 400 30.36 -31.90 4.38
CA TRP A 400 30.82 -31.51 3.05
C TRP A 400 31.58 -32.67 2.40
N ASN A 401 31.30 -32.90 1.10
CA ASN A 401 32.07 -33.84 0.31
C ASN A 401 33.46 -33.29 -0.06
N SER A 402 34.27 -34.10 -0.76
CA SER A 402 35.62 -33.69 -1.23
C SER A 402 35.64 -32.51 -2.19
N SER A 403 34.54 -32.22 -2.85
CA SER A 403 34.36 -31.09 -3.76
C SER A 403 33.82 -29.83 -3.05
N GLY A 404 33.64 -29.89 -1.72
CA GLY A 404 33.12 -28.75 -0.94
C GLY A 404 31.61 -28.57 -1.02
N GLN A 405 30.86 -29.50 -1.61
CA GLN A 405 29.40 -29.44 -1.71
C GLN A 405 28.77 -29.95 -0.40
N LEU A 406 27.71 -29.29 0.01
CA LEU A 406 26.98 -29.57 1.24
C LEU A 406 26.12 -30.85 1.08
N LEU A 407 26.28 -31.77 2.02
CA LEU A 407 25.50 -33.00 2.15
C LEU A 407 24.59 -32.91 3.38
N ASP A 408 23.35 -33.35 3.25
CA ASP A 408 22.43 -33.51 4.36
C ASP A 408 22.80 -34.71 5.27
N PRO A 409 22.12 -34.92 6.40
CA PRO A 409 22.37 -36.05 7.28
C PRO A 409 22.19 -37.44 6.62
N ALA A 410 21.48 -37.54 5.49
CA ALA A 410 21.32 -38.74 4.68
C ALA A 410 22.34 -38.84 3.54
N HIS A 411 23.39 -37.98 3.55
CA HIS A 411 24.43 -37.87 2.52
C HIS A 411 23.94 -37.50 1.11
N LYS A 412 22.78 -36.83 1.00
CA LYS A 412 22.28 -36.27 -0.25
C LYS A 412 22.79 -34.85 -0.42
N LEU A 413 23.01 -34.43 -1.67
CA LEU A 413 23.37 -33.04 -2.00
C LEU A 413 22.22 -32.10 -1.60
N VAL A 414 22.58 -30.98 -0.98
CA VAL A 414 21.62 -29.90 -0.69
C VAL A 414 21.50 -29.03 -1.94
N GLU A 415 20.44 -29.29 -2.70
CA GLU A 415 20.13 -28.64 -3.95
C GLU A 415 18.64 -28.23 -3.99
N PHE A 416 18.35 -26.95 -4.29
CA PHE A 416 16.99 -26.45 -4.38
C PHE A 416 16.87 -25.22 -5.27
N SER A 417 15.64 -24.90 -5.66
CA SER A 417 15.33 -23.74 -6.47
C SER A 417 14.75 -22.59 -5.65
N ILE A 418 15.03 -21.35 -6.08
CA ILE A 418 14.39 -20.13 -5.58
C ILE A 418 13.60 -19.52 -6.73
N ILE A 419 12.27 -19.52 -6.63
CA ILE A 419 11.40 -18.85 -7.59
C ILE A 419 11.18 -17.39 -7.20
N THR A 420 11.01 -16.50 -8.20
CA THR A 420 10.67 -15.10 -7.98
C THR A 420 10.03 -14.49 -9.23
N SER A 421 9.42 -13.31 -9.12
CA SER A 421 8.81 -12.64 -10.28
C SER A 421 9.87 -12.09 -11.24
N SER A 422 9.78 -12.46 -12.51
CA SER A 422 10.64 -11.95 -13.57
C SER A 422 10.47 -10.45 -13.84
N SER A 423 9.33 -9.87 -13.49
CA SER A 423 9.05 -8.44 -13.65
C SER A 423 9.58 -7.58 -12.48
N ASN A 424 10.04 -8.19 -11.38
CA ASN A 424 10.61 -7.47 -10.23
C ASN A 424 12.13 -7.57 -10.22
N THR A 425 12.81 -6.58 -10.80
CA THR A 425 14.27 -6.56 -10.93
C THR A 425 14.99 -6.57 -9.58
N GLN A 426 14.43 -5.95 -8.55
CA GLN A 426 15.02 -5.92 -7.20
C GLN A 426 15.00 -7.31 -6.57
N ARG A 427 13.87 -8.03 -6.61
CA ARG A 427 13.77 -9.40 -6.09
C ARG A 427 14.60 -10.40 -6.89
N MET A 428 14.73 -10.19 -8.21
CA MET A 428 15.66 -10.96 -9.04
C MET A 428 17.11 -10.79 -8.57
N LYS A 429 17.57 -9.56 -8.35
CA LYS A 429 18.91 -9.28 -7.79
C LYS A 429 19.09 -9.93 -6.40
N MET A 430 18.07 -9.85 -5.52
CA MET A 430 18.12 -10.53 -4.21
C MET A 430 18.30 -12.05 -4.34
N ALA A 431 17.51 -12.69 -5.20
CA ALA A 431 17.60 -14.13 -5.42
C ALA A 431 19.00 -14.54 -5.93
N THR A 432 19.60 -13.75 -6.80
CA THR A 432 20.97 -13.96 -7.29
C THR A 432 22.01 -13.79 -6.18
N LEU A 433 21.87 -12.78 -5.32
CA LEU A 433 22.77 -12.59 -4.16
C LEU A 433 22.64 -13.73 -3.15
N LEU A 434 21.40 -14.21 -2.90
CA LEU A 434 21.19 -15.40 -2.06
C LEU A 434 21.82 -16.65 -2.66
N GLN A 435 21.72 -16.87 -3.97
CA GLN A 435 22.40 -17.97 -4.66
C GLN A 435 23.91 -17.92 -4.44
N ASP A 436 24.52 -16.75 -4.56
CA ASP A 436 25.95 -16.55 -4.32
C ASP A 436 26.31 -16.80 -2.85
N ASP A 437 25.63 -16.17 -1.89
CA ASP A 437 25.87 -16.37 -0.45
C ASP A 437 25.79 -17.84 -0.04
N LEU A 438 24.77 -18.57 -0.53
CA LEU A 438 24.56 -19.97 -0.20
C LEU A 438 25.53 -20.92 -0.91
N SER A 439 26.08 -20.51 -2.06
CA SER A 439 27.14 -21.27 -2.75
C SER A 439 28.40 -21.38 -1.88
N HIS A 440 28.72 -20.37 -1.09
CA HIS A 440 29.84 -20.36 -0.14
C HIS A 440 29.68 -21.38 1.01
N LEU A 441 28.44 -21.87 1.24
CA LEU A 441 28.17 -22.99 2.13
C LEU A 441 28.23 -24.34 1.41
N GLY A 442 28.42 -24.37 0.11
CA GLY A 442 28.40 -25.59 -0.72
C GLY A 442 27.02 -26.05 -1.15
N MET A 443 25.98 -25.20 -0.98
CA MET A 443 24.63 -25.47 -1.47
C MET A 443 24.54 -25.21 -2.97
N GLN A 444 23.75 -26.02 -3.68
CA GLN A 444 23.41 -25.80 -5.09
C GLN A 444 22.04 -25.12 -5.17
N VAL A 445 22.03 -23.85 -5.52
CA VAL A 445 20.80 -23.05 -5.57
C VAL A 445 20.56 -22.55 -6.99
N HIS A 446 19.33 -22.73 -7.50
CA HIS A 446 18.93 -22.34 -8.85
C HIS A 446 17.87 -21.24 -8.80
N VAL A 447 18.18 -20.06 -9.36
CA VAL A 447 17.20 -18.98 -9.46
C VAL A 447 16.31 -19.21 -10.68
N VAL A 448 15.00 -19.29 -10.46
CA VAL A 448 13.98 -19.55 -11.49
C VAL A 448 13.01 -18.35 -11.55
N PRO A 449 13.21 -17.43 -12.51
CA PRO A 449 12.28 -16.33 -12.72
C PRO A 449 10.98 -16.82 -13.37
N LEU A 450 9.85 -16.37 -12.82
CA LEU A 450 8.51 -16.71 -13.30
C LEU A 450 7.72 -15.45 -13.66
N GLU A 451 6.77 -15.57 -14.57
CA GLU A 451 5.72 -14.58 -14.72
C GLU A 451 4.93 -14.49 -13.40
N PHE A 452 4.45 -13.28 -13.04
CA PHE A 452 3.88 -13.03 -11.71
C PHE A 452 2.69 -13.95 -11.38
N ARG A 453 1.79 -14.18 -12.34
CA ARG A 453 0.64 -15.09 -12.12
C ARG A 453 1.09 -16.53 -11.88
N ALA A 454 2.11 -17.01 -12.61
CA ALA A 454 2.66 -18.34 -12.42
C ALA A 454 3.36 -18.48 -11.05
N LEU A 455 4.03 -17.42 -10.57
CA LEU A 455 4.60 -17.38 -9.24
C LEU A 455 3.50 -17.52 -8.17
N ILE A 456 2.43 -16.73 -8.28
CA ILE A 456 1.30 -16.74 -7.35
C ILE A 456 0.61 -18.13 -7.36
N ASP A 457 0.38 -18.71 -8.55
CA ASP A 457 -0.19 -20.05 -8.64
C ASP A 457 0.67 -21.10 -7.92
N ARG A 458 2.00 -21.08 -8.13
CA ARG A 458 2.91 -22.02 -7.45
C ARG A 458 2.91 -21.87 -5.94
N VAL A 459 2.91 -20.64 -5.44
CA VAL A 459 2.97 -20.39 -3.99
C VAL A 459 1.63 -20.67 -3.31
N PHE A 460 0.51 -20.24 -3.89
CA PHE A 460 -0.80 -20.24 -3.22
C PHE A 460 -1.70 -21.43 -3.59
N GLN A 461 -1.46 -22.12 -4.73
CA GLN A 461 -2.38 -23.15 -5.24
C GLN A 461 -1.71 -24.50 -5.40
N SER A 462 -0.69 -24.58 -6.25
CA SER A 462 -0.07 -25.87 -6.59
C SER A 462 0.95 -26.36 -5.55
N PHE A 463 1.61 -25.43 -4.83
CA PHE A 463 2.73 -25.70 -3.90
C PHE A 463 3.95 -26.33 -4.58
N ASP A 464 4.06 -26.21 -5.91
CA ASP A 464 5.17 -26.74 -6.69
C ASP A 464 6.36 -25.76 -6.71
N TYR A 465 7.02 -25.63 -5.58
CA TYR A 465 8.24 -24.83 -5.40
C TYR A 465 9.04 -25.30 -4.18
N ASP A 466 10.34 -25.03 -4.15
CA ASP A 466 11.20 -25.28 -2.99
C ASP A 466 11.25 -24.06 -2.08
N ALA A 467 11.66 -22.94 -2.64
CA ALA A 467 11.77 -21.65 -1.97
C ALA A 467 11.35 -20.50 -2.90
N ALA A 468 10.99 -19.35 -2.33
CA ALA A 468 10.60 -18.18 -3.10
C ALA A 468 11.18 -16.89 -2.48
N VAL A 469 11.61 -15.94 -3.33
CA VAL A 469 11.86 -14.56 -2.90
C VAL A 469 10.63 -13.73 -3.22
N MET A 470 10.00 -13.23 -2.16
CA MET A 470 8.78 -12.45 -2.19
C MET A 470 8.89 -11.21 -1.31
N GLY A 471 7.84 -10.42 -1.26
CA GLY A 471 7.70 -9.30 -0.34
C GLY A 471 6.25 -9.01 -0.06
N LEU A 472 5.98 -8.55 1.15
CA LEU A 472 4.70 -8.05 1.59
C LEU A 472 4.81 -6.57 1.91
N GLY A 473 3.80 -5.79 1.55
CA GLY A 473 3.73 -4.36 1.84
C GLY A 473 2.84 -4.12 3.05
N GLY A 474 3.31 -3.33 4.00
CA GLY A 474 2.48 -2.83 5.09
C GLY A 474 1.67 -1.61 4.62
N GLY A 475 0.35 -1.75 4.45
CA GLY A 475 -0.53 -0.62 4.15
C GLY A 475 -0.76 0.30 5.36
N ASP A 476 -0.55 -0.21 6.56
CA ASP A 476 -0.68 0.48 7.83
C ASP A 476 0.49 0.14 8.77
N ALA A 477 0.75 1.01 9.74
CA ALA A 477 1.73 0.77 10.79
C ALA A 477 1.23 -0.21 11.87
N ASP A 478 -0.10 -0.32 12.05
CA ASP A 478 -0.70 -1.18 13.07
C ASP A 478 -0.52 -2.68 12.75
N PRO A 479 -0.28 -3.54 13.76
CA PRO A 479 -0.11 -4.99 13.54
C PRO A 479 -1.38 -5.75 13.13
N ASN A 480 -2.58 -5.18 13.30
CA ASN A 480 -3.81 -5.91 13.03
C ASN A 480 -3.99 -6.34 11.57
N PRO A 481 -3.66 -5.54 10.54
CA PRO A 481 -3.72 -6.00 9.16
C PRO A 481 -2.81 -7.19 8.85
N GLU A 482 -1.77 -7.41 9.66
CA GLU A 482 -0.86 -8.56 9.50
C GLU A 482 -1.37 -9.86 10.13
N MET A 483 -2.56 -9.86 10.76
CA MET A 483 -3.19 -11.08 11.27
C MET A 483 -3.33 -12.17 10.20
N ASN A 484 -3.60 -11.78 8.96
CA ASN A 484 -3.69 -12.71 7.82
C ASN A 484 -2.35 -13.37 7.44
N VAL A 485 -1.22 -12.84 7.92
CA VAL A 485 0.12 -13.43 7.73
C VAL A 485 0.51 -14.27 8.93
N TRP A 486 0.32 -13.73 10.13
CA TRP A 486 0.91 -14.31 11.36
C TRP A 486 -0.04 -15.24 12.13
N ALA A 487 -1.36 -15.18 11.90
CA ALA A 487 -2.28 -16.17 12.43
C ALA A 487 -2.25 -17.46 11.57
N ALA A 488 -2.32 -18.62 12.19
CA ALA A 488 -2.27 -19.92 11.50
C ALA A 488 -3.38 -20.07 10.43
N THR A 489 -4.56 -19.52 10.68
CA THR A 489 -5.70 -19.53 9.74
C THR A 489 -5.64 -18.41 8.70
N GLY A 490 -4.57 -17.63 8.68
CA GLY A 490 -4.44 -16.47 7.80
C GLY A 490 -4.30 -16.83 6.33
N THR A 491 -4.95 -16.08 5.46
CA THR A 491 -4.92 -16.31 3.99
C THR A 491 -3.56 -16.04 3.35
N SER A 492 -2.67 -15.36 4.07
CA SER A 492 -1.29 -15.06 3.66
C SER A 492 -0.24 -15.70 4.57
N HIS A 493 -0.59 -16.77 5.28
CA HIS A 493 0.30 -17.60 6.10
C HIS A 493 1.22 -18.44 5.20
N LEU A 494 2.09 -17.77 4.45
CA LEU A 494 2.70 -18.26 3.22
C LEU A 494 3.57 -19.51 3.38
N TRP A 495 4.18 -19.74 4.55
CA TRP A 495 5.02 -20.93 4.77
C TRP A 495 4.20 -22.19 4.96
N HIS A 496 2.92 -22.06 5.42
CA HIS A 496 2.01 -23.18 5.65
C HIS A 496 0.55 -22.76 5.40
N LEU A 497 0.19 -22.58 4.15
CA LEU A 497 -1.15 -22.14 3.75
C LEU A 497 -2.22 -23.20 4.06
N GLY A 498 -3.39 -22.71 4.47
CA GLY A 498 -4.56 -23.57 4.74
C GLY A 498 -4.53 -24.28 6.08
N GLU A 499 -3.65 -23.90 7.00
CA GLU A 499 -3.72 -24.37 8.38
C GLU A 499 -5.07 -24.03 9.02
N THR A 500 -5.65 -24.99 9.70
CA THR A 500 -6.88 -24.79 10.49
C THR A 500 -6.56 -24.57 11.97
N GLN A 501 -5.35 -24.93 12.40
CA GLN A 501 -4.81 -24.73 13.75
C GLN A 501 -3.27 -24.80 13.69
N PRO A 502 -2.56 -24.13 14.61
CA PRO A 502 -1.09 -24.08 14.61
C PRO A 502 -0.42 -25.47 14.65
N ALA A 503 0.48 -25.76 13.70
CA ALA A 503 1.20 -27.02 13.59
C ALA A 503 2.27 -27.19 14.67
N THR A 504 2.87 -26.09 15.14
CA THR A 504 3.97 -26.09 16.11
C THR A 504 3.63 -25.32 17.39
N ASN A 505 4.46 -25.50 18.43
CA ASN A 505 4.27 -24.77 19.69
C ASN A 505 4.54 -23.27 19.55
N TRP A 506 5.53 -22.87 18.73
CA TRP A 506 5.83 -21.46 18.52
C TRP A 506 4.74 -20.76 17.70
N GLU A 507 4.14 -21.44 16.72
CA GLU A 507 2.99 -20.91 15.97
C GLU A 507 1.77 -20.73 16.88
N ARG A 508 1.54 -21.68 17.80
CA ARG A 508 0.46 -21.56 18.80
C ARG A 508 0.68 -20.37 19.73
N GLU A 509 1.92 -20.15 20.21
CA GLU A 509 2.24 -18.97 21.03
C GLU A 509 2.07 -17.67 20.23
N LEU A 510 2.56 -17.64 18.98
CA LEU A 510 2.41 -16.51 18.07
C LEU A 510 0.93 -16.18 17.83
N ASP A 511 0.12 -17.19 17.52
CA ASP A 511 -1.32 -17.04 17.28
C ASP A 511 -2.02 -16.44 18.50
N GLN A 512 -1.73 -16.95 19.71
CA GLN A 512 -2.26 -16.43 20.96
C GLN A 512 -1.86 -14.96 21.19
N LEU A 513 -0.60 -14.60 20.96
CA LEU A 513 -0.12 -13.23 21.12
C LEU A 513 -0.78 -12.28 20.12
N MET A 514 -0.92 -12.69 18.86
CA MET A 514 -1.59 -11.91 17.84
C MET A 514 -3.07 -11.70 18.15
N GLN A 515 -3.77 -12.73 18.66
CA GLN A 515 -5.15 -12.61 19.12
C GLN A 515 -5.28 -11.70 20.36
N GLN A 516 -4.36 -11.83 21.33
CA GLN A 516 -4.37 -11.00 22.53
C GLN A 516 -4.09 -9.53 22.24
N GLN A 517 -3.07 -9.22 21.38
CA GLN A 517 -2.77 -7.85 21.02
C GLN A 517 -3.95 -7.17 20.32
N MET A 518 -4.71 -7.91 19.49
CA MET A 518 -5.84 -7.38 18.75
C MET A 518 -6.97 -6.88 19.67
N VAL A 519 -7.14 -7.46 20.85
CA VAL A 519 -8.18 -7.09 21.81
C VAL A 519 -7.69 -6.22 22.96
N THR A 520 -6.39 -5.95 23.07
CA THR A 520 -5.79 -5.18 24.16
C THR A 520 -5.79 -3.69 23.83
N LEU A 521 -6.63 -2.91 24.50
CA LEU A 521 -6.80 -1.47 24.23
C LEU A 521 -5.62 -0.62 24.71
N ASP A 522 -4.92 -1.05 25.79
CA ASP A 522 -3.75 -0.35 26.32
C ASP A 522 -2.55 -0.52 25.39
N TYR A 523 -2.06 0.59 24.83
CA TYR A 523 -0.96 0.59 23.87
C TYR A 523 0.33 -0.06 24.41
N ALA A 524 0.70 0.22 25.66
CA ALA A 524 1.94 -0.29 26.22
C ALA A 524 1.91 -1.81 26.40
N LYS A 525 0.80 -2.35 26.89
CA LYS A 525 0.55 -3.79 26.99
C LYS A 525 0.48 -4.43 25.60
N ARG A 526 -0.23 -3.80 24.67
CA ARG A 526 -0.35 -4.26 23.29
C ARG A 526 1.02 -4.31 22.62
N LYS A 527 1.85 -3.28 22.82
CA LYS A 527 3.24 -3.23 22.34
C LYS A 527 4.07 -4.39 22.88
N GLN A 528 3.98 -4.69 24.18
CA GLN A 528 4.70 -5.81 24.79
C GLN A 528 4.31 -7.17 24.17
N LEU A 529 3.02 -7.39 23.94
CA LEU A 529 2.52 -8.61 23.27
C LEU A 529 3.09 -8.73 21.85
N TYR A 530 3.05 -7.63 21.11
CA TYR A 530 3.55 -7.64 19.74
C TYR A 530 5.08 -7.71 19.66
N ASP A 531 5.82 -7.12 20.61
CA ASP A 531 7.27 -7.27 20.72
C ASP A 531 7.66 -8.73 20.95
N ARG A 532 6.90 -9.47 21.79
CA ARG A 532 7.12 -10.92 21.97
C ARG A 532 6.81 -11.69 20.70
N ALA A 533 5.73 -11.35 19.98
CA ALA A 533 5.39 -11.94 18.68
C ALA A 533 6.52 -11.75 17.66
N GLN A 534 7.05 -10.52 17.52
CA GLN A 534 8.20 -10.22 16.67
C GLN A 534 9.45 -11.05 17.07
N GLY A 535 9.69 -11.23 18.39
CA GLY A 535 10.77 -12.09 18.88
C GLY A 535 10.63 -13.54 18.42
N ILE A 536 9.42 -14.11 18.56
CA ILE A 536 9.13 -15.49 18.09
C ILE A 536 9.36 -15.63 16.59
N ILE A 537 8.91 -14.66 15.80
CA ILE A 537 9.11 -14.64 14.33
C ILE A 537 10.60 -14.62 13.99
N ALA A 538 11.38 -13.77 14.65
CA ALA A 538 12.82 -13.65 14.43
C ALA A 538 13.61 -14.90 14.89
N GLU A 539 13.17 -15.55 15.97
CA GLU A 539 13.79 -16.79 16.50
C GLU A 539 13.53 -18.00 15.62
N ASN A 540 12.31 -18.15 15.07
CA ASN A 540 11.87 -19.34 14.33
C ASN A 540 12.00 -19.22 12.81
N LEU A 541 12.21 -18.02 12.28
CA LEU A 541 12.50 -17.75 10.88
C LEU A 541 11.52 -18.43 9.90
N PRO A 542 10.19 -18.24 10.04
CA PRO A 542 9.25 -18.66 8.98
C PRO A 542 9.58 -17.97 7.65
N PHE A 543 10.06 -16.74 7.73
CA PHE A 543 10.70 -15.98 6.66
C PHE A 543 12.14 -15.62 7.05
N ILE A 544 13.05 -15.69 6.10
CA ILE A 544 14.37 -15.10 6.25
C ILE A 544 14.29 -13.68 5.66
N PHE A 545 14.18 -12.67 6.54
CA PHE A 545 14.05 -11.28 6.16
C PHE A 545 15.34 -10.77 5.52
N LEU A 546 15.20 -9.99 4.45
CA LEU A 546 16.31 -9.50 3.63
C LEU A 546 16.49 -7.98 3.80
N GLY A 547 15.48 -7.22 3.46
CA GLY A 547 15.55 -5.77 3.53
C GLY A 547 14.30 -5.08 3.03
N THR A 548 14.27 -3.76 3.19
CA THR A 548 13.21 -2.86 2.76
C THR A 548 13.80 -1.68 1.99
N PRO A 549 13.18 -1.21 0.88
CA PRO A 549 13.61 0.00 0.20
C PRO A 549 13.16 1.25 0.97
N ASN A 550 13.84 2.37 0.73
CA ASN A 550 13.30 3.67 1.10
C ASN A 550 12.16 4.09 0.16
N ILE A 551 11.24 4.89 0.68
CA ILE A 551 10.26 5.62 -0.15
C ILE A 551 10.95 6.87 -0.68
N LEU A 552 11.11 6.91 -2.01
CA LEU A 552 11.77 7.99 -2.74
C LEU A 552 10.75 8.68 -3.63
N ALA A 553 10.72 10.00 -3.57
CA ALA A 553 9.74 10.81 -4.29
C ALA A 553 10.35 12.12 -4.79
N GLY A 554 9.66 12.76 -5.74
CA GLY A 554 10.05 14.06 -6.24
C GLY A 554 8.84 14.91 -6.62
N ALA A 555 9.03 16.24 -6.55
CA ALA A 555 8.10 17.21 -7.08
C ALA A 555 8.85 18.32 -7.82
N SER A 556 8.23 18.88 -8.86
CA SER A 556 8.76 20.03 -9.57
C SER A 556 8.83 21.27 -8.64
N ALA A 557 9.69 22.23 -8.96
CA ALA A 557 9.87 23.44 -8.16
C ALA A 557 8.56 24.25 -7.96
N ARG A 558 7.63 24.11 -8.89
CA ARG A 558 6.34 24.82 -8.84
C ARG A 558 5.33 24.24 -7.84
N VAL A 559 5.57 23.06 -7.27
CA VAL A 559 4.67 22.43 -6.28
C VAL A 559 4.92 23.01 -4.90
N GLY A 560 3.90 23.59 -4.30
CA GLY A 560 3.90 24.04 -2.89
C GLY A 560 3.26 23.01 -1.98
N ASN A 561 3.62 23.01 -0.70
CA ASN A 561 3.15 22.08 0.34
C ASN A 561 3.40 20.60 0.01
N PHE A 562 4.50 20.30 -0.69
CA PHE A 562 4.89 18.92 -0.98
C PHE A 562 5.47 18.25 0.28
N HIS A 563 4.67 17.42 0.94
CA HIS A 563 5.00 16.70 2.17
C HIS A 563 4.80 15.18 1.99
N PRO A 564 5.69 14.49 1.24
CA PRO A 564 5.54 13.05 1.05
C PRO A 564 5.71 12.28 2.36
N ALA A 565 5.10 11.10 2.44
CA ALA A 565 5.11 10.23 3.62
C ALA A 565 5.49 8.79 3.24
N ILE A 566 5.78 7.96 4.26
CA ILE A 566 6.12 6.54 4.03
C ILE A 566 4.89 5.63 3.91
N LEU A 567 3.70 6.12 4.27
CA LEU A 567 2.44 5.42 4.07
C LEU A 567 1.81 5.81 2.74
N ASP A 568 1.20 4.83 2.05
CA ASP A 568 0.39 5.05 0.86
C ASP A 568 -0.81 5.98 1.16
N PRO A 569 -1.09 6.92 0.26
CA PRO A 569 -0.53 7.25 -1.06
C PRO A 569 0.62 8.28 -0.99
N TYR A 570 1.75 7.89 -0.60
CA TYR A 570 3.05 8.56 -0.35
C TYR A 570 3.14 10.08 -0.65
N THR A 571 2.76 10.52 -1.85
CA THR A 571 2.92 11.91 -2.34
C THR A 571 1.61 12.69 -2.45
N LEU A 572 0.47 11.97 -2.40
CA LEU A 572 -0.87 12.55 -2.60
C LEU A 572 -1.77 12.48 -1.37
N TRP A 573 -1.25 12.06 -0.22
CA TRP A 573 -2.06 11.99 1.00
C TRP A 573 -2.57 13.36 1.43
N ASN A 574 -1.80 14.43 1.13
CA ASN A 574 -2.18 15.83 1.36
C ASN A 574 -2.46 16.59 0.04
N ALA A 575 -3.08 15.91 -0.94
CA ALA A 575 -3.37 16.52 -2.25
C ALA A 575 -4.29 17.74 -2.17
N ASP A 576 -5.08 17.84 -1.13
CA ASP A 576 -5.93 19.01 -0.83
C ASP A 576 -5.12 20.26 -0.45
N GLU A 577 -3.91 20.09 0.08
CA GLU A 577 -3.02 21.18 0.50
C GLU A 577 -2.07 21.65 -0.60
N LEU A 578 -1.88 20.85 -1.64
CA LEU A 578 -0.96 21.18 -2.72
C LEU A 578 -1.40 22.43 -3.49
N TYR A 579 -0.45 23.29 -3.87
CA TYR A 579 -0.72 24.46 -4.69
C TYR A 579 0.40 24.70 -5.70
N VAL A 580 0.13 25.52 -6.72
CA VAL A 580 1.11 25.92 -7.72
C VAL A 580 1.79 27.23 -7.30
N ARG A 581 3.12 27.21 -7.11
CA ARG A 581 3.93 28.40 -6.82
C ARG A 581 4.08 29.27 -8.06
N GLY A 582 3.88 30.57 -7.91
CA GLY A 582 3.99 31.55 -8.99
C GLY A 582 2.69 31.76 -9.76
N PRO A 583 2.64 32.73 -10.71
CA PRO A 583 1.48 32.91 -11.55
C PRO A 583 1.21 31.64 -12.34
N ALA A 584 -0.07 31.31 -12.51
CA ALA A 584 -0.49 30.18 -13.36
C ALA A 584 0.02 30.45 -14.79
N THR A 585 1.23 30.04 -15.08
CA THR A 585 1.81 30.14 -16.43
C THR A 585 1.14 29.09 -17.28
N GLU A 586 0.32 29.54 -18.25
CA GLU A 586 -0.11 28.72 -19.36
C GLU A 586 1.13 28.05 -19.96
N ARG A 587 1.24 26.73 -19.87
CA ARG A 587 2.26 26.00 -20.64
C ARG A 587 1.94 26.24 -22.10
N ALA A 588 2.84 26.99 -22.77
CA ALA A 588 2.82 27.11 -24.23
C ALA A 588 2.74 25.70 -24.79
N GLY A 589 1.68 25.43 -25.56
CA GLY A 589 1.46 24.14 -26.18
C GLY A 589 2.72 23.71 -26.91
N THR A 590 3.24 22.55 -26.57
CA THR A 590 4.33 21.89 -27.28
C THR A 590 3.97 21.76 -28.75
N ARG A 591 4.77 22.38 -29.60
CA ARG A 591 4.73 22.29 -31.04
C ARG A 591 5.01 20.87 -31.53
#